data_7504e52ed74aeec2b2ade13e1363eacc
#
_entry.id   7504e52ed74aeec2b2ade13e1363eacc
#
_cell.length_a   1.000
_cell.length_b   1.000
_cell.length_c   1.000
_cell.angle_alpha   90.00
_cell.angle_beta   90.00
_cell.angle_gamma   90.00
#
_symmetry.space_group_name_H-M   'P 1'
#
loop_
_entity.id
_entity.type
_entity.pdbx_description
1 polymer ?
#
loop_
_entity_poly.entity_id
_entity_poly.type
_entity_poly.pdbx_seq_one_letter_code
_entity_poly.pdbx_strand_id
1 'polypeptide(L)'
;MLNFVILGGTMKFAKSAGIFAVILSLASMTAVWSAAAQDQHKAQIDALRKSLEKYQDYKVAVRDLYLSTVGCIHYSGEKIAGHMEYAKGAMGVHFVNLTVKGPPDPMKPNVLIYEPVGKKLKLVAVEWLVPVTPETKQAPTLFGQTFMGPMEGHEPLIPKEFVHYDLHAWLFKDNPLGMFAATNPKVNCKGYDFELLEKPTRMMHGH
;
A
#
# COMPACT_ATOMS: atom_id res chain seq x y z
N MET A 1 52.51 -65.54 -12.58
CA MET A 1 52.24 -65.25 -11.15
C MET A 1 52.61 -63.80 -10.93
N LEU A 2 51.62 -62.94 -10.83
CA LEU A 2 51.80 -61.50 -10.62
C LEU A 2 51.25 -61.18 -9.23
N ASN A 3 52.14 -60.78 -8.33
CA ASN A 3 51.76 -60.31 -6.98
C ASN A 3 51.33 -58.87 -7.04
N PHE A 4 50.09 -58.58 -6.61
CA PHE A 4 49.59 -57.23 -6.39
C PHE A 4 49.78 -56.87 -4.91
N VAL A 5 50.55 -55.83 -4.64
CA VAL A 5 50.70 -55.24 -3.31
C VAL A 5 49.69 -54.09 -3.19
N ILE A 6 48.75 -54.19 -2.26
CA ILE A 6 47.80 -53.11 -1.92
C ILE A 6 48.41 -52.28 -0.81
N LEU A 7 48.76 -51.02 -1.12
CA LEU A 7 49.14 -50.00 -0.14
C LEU A 7 47.87 -49.30 0.39
N GLY A 8 47.53 -49.54 1.65
CA GLY A 8 46.43 -48.88 2.35
C GLY A 8 46.82 -47.45 2.77
N GLY A 9 46.23 -46.47 2.12
CA GLY A 9 46.34 -45.06 2.52
C GLY A 9 45.09 -44.64 3.32
N THR A 10 45.27 -44.38 4.63
CA THR A 10 44.20 -43.81 5.48
C THR A 10 44.08 -42.32 5.22
N MET A 11 43.00 -41.90 4.55
CA MET A 11 42.64 -40.48 4.45
C MET A 11 42.06 -39.99 5.77
N LYS A 12 42.79 -39.07 6.43
CA LYS A 12 42.27 -38.31 7.57
C LYS A 12 41.39 -37.19 7.08
N PHE A 13 40.05 -37.31 7.32
CA PHE A 13 39.13 -36.20 7.11
C PHE A 13 39.36 -35.11 8.18
N ALA A 14 39.91 -33.97 7.77
CA ALA A 14 39.92 -32.78 8.60
C ALA A 14 38.52 -32.25 8.75
N LYS A 15 37.96 -32.22 9.96
CA LYS A 15 36.67 -31.61 10.28
C LYS A 15 36.78 -30.10 10.09
N SER A 16 36.22 -29.56 9.02
CA SER A 16 36.07 -28.10 8.85
C SER A 16 34.92 -27.58 9.73
N ALA A 17 35.24 -27.20 10.96
CA ALA A 17 34.33 -26.59 11.90
C ALA A 17 34.08 -25.08 11.64
N GLY A 18 34.61 -24.53 10.53
CA GLY A 18 34.61 -23.08 10.29
C GLY A 18 33.49 -22.52 9.49
N ILE A 19 32.70 -23.35 8.76
CA ILE A 19 31.68 -22.83 7.80
C ILE A 19 30.32 -22.57 8.48
N PHE A 20 29.99 -23.29 9.56
CA PHE A 20 28.70 -23.13 10.24
C PHE A 20 28.53 -21.82 11.06
N ALA A 21 29.63 -21.27 11.60
CA ALA A 21 29.57 -20.06 12.43
C ALA A 21 29.30 -18.78 11.61
N VAL A 22 29.74 -18.70 10.33
CA VAL A 22 29.56 -17.53 9.48
C VAL A 22 28.11 -17.45 8.94
N ILE A 23 27.47 -18.59 8.67
CA ILE A 23 26.08 -18.63 8.18
C ILE A 23 25.10 -18.23 9.28
N LEU A 24 25.33 -18.60 10.54
CA LEU A 24 24.46 -18.20 11.66
C LEU A 24 24.54 -16.70 11.97
N SER A 25 25.72 -16.07 11.81
CA SER A 25 25.89 -14.64 12.07
C SER A 25 25.24 -13.75 10.98
N LEU A 26 25.23 -14.17 9.72
CA LEU A 26 24.57 -13.47 8.63
C LEU A 26 23.03 -13.54 8.76
N ALA A 27 22.47 -14.68 9.13
CA ALA A 27 21.02 -14.83 9.35
C ALA A 27 20.51 -13.99 10.53
N SER A 28 21.30 -13.84 11.60
CA SER A 28 20.92 -13.01 12.75
C SER A 28 20.98 -11.51 12.43
N MET A 29 21.95 -11.06 11.63
CA MET A 29 22.02 -9.65 11.19
C MET A 29 20.83 -9.26 10.30
N THR A 30 20.43 -10.08 9.32
CA THR A 30 19.29 -9.78 8.45
C THR A 30 17.97 -9.72 9.22
N ALA A 31 17.77 -10.55 10.22
CA ALA A 31 16.57 -10.53 11.06
C ALA A 31 16.47 -9.26 11.92
N VAL A 32 17.58 -8.79 12.48
CA VAL A 32 17.62 -7.54 13.28
C VAL A 32 17.34 -6.32 12.40
N TRP A 33 17.89 -6.27 11.19
CA TRP A 33 17.63 -5.16 10.26
C TRP A 33 16.19 -5.12 9.79
N SER A 34 15.56 -6.27 9.55
CA SER A 34 14.14 -6.36 9.22
C SER A 34 13.24 -5.88 10.37
N ALA A 35 13.53 -6.27 11.61
CA ALA A 35 12.78 -5.82 12.79
C ALA A 35 12.90 -4.30 12.99
N ALA A 36 14.10 -3.74 12.89
CA ALA A 36 14.34 -2.30 13.03
C ALA A 36 13.59 -1.48 11.95
N ALA A 37 13.54 -1.97 10.70
CA ALA A 37 12.78 -1.33 9.63
C ALA A 37 11.26 -1.39 9.89
N GLN A 38 10.74 -2.49 10.41
CA GLN A 38 9.33 -2.62 10.78
C GLN A 38 8.95 -1.69 11.93
N ASP A 39 9.80 -1.58 12.96
CA ASP A 39 9.59 -0.66 14.08
C ASP A 39 9.62 0.80 13.63
N GLN A 40 10.51 1.15 12.70
CA GLN A 40 10.57 2.49 12.10
C GLN A 40 9.29 2.81 11.32
N HIS A 41 8.79 1.90 10.47
CA HIS A 41 7.54 2.10 9.74
C HIS A 41 6.36 2.24 10.69
N LYS A 42 6.30 1.43 11.75
CA LYS A 42 5.26 1.53 12.77
C LYS A 42 5.26 2.90 13.44
N ALA A 43 6.41 3.39 13.86
CA ALA A 43 6.55 4.71 14.49
C ALA A 43 6.12 5.84 13.54
N GLN A 44 6.48 5.76 12.24
CA GLN A 44 6.03 6.72 11.23
C GLN A 44 4.52 6.68 11.04
N ILE A 45 3.90 5.50 10.98
CA ILE A 45 2.45 5.33 10.85
C ILE A 45 1.72 5.90 12.07
N ASP A 46 2.22 5.68 13.27
CA ASP A 46 1.63 6.21 14.50
C ASP A 46 1.74 7.75 14.56
N ALA A 47 2.88 8.32 14.14
CA ALA A 47 3.07 9.76 14.03
C ALA A 47 2.13 10.38 12.98
N LEU A 48 2.01 9.73 11.80
CA LEU A 48 1.08 10.13 10.75
C LEU A 48 -0.36 10.13 11.27
N ARG A 49 -0.81 9.03 11.88
CA ARG A 49 -2.17 8.93 12.45
C ARG A 49 -2.45 10.10 13.39
N LYS A 50 -1.53 10.40 14.32
CA LYS A 50 -1.66 11.51 15.26
C LYS A 50 -1.77 12.87 14.55
N SER A 51 -0.96 13.10 13.52
CA SER A 51 -0.98 14.37 12.77
C SER A 51 -2.29 14.61 12.02
N LEU A 52 -3.01 13.54 11.68
CA LEU A 52 -4.25 13.55 10.90
C LEU A 52 -5.52 13.56 11.77
N GLU A 53 -5.42 13.43 13.10
CA GLU A 53 -6.58 13.42 14.00
C GLU A 53 -7.48 14.65 13.82
N LYS A 54 -6.90 15.81 13.51
CA LYS A 54 -7.64 17.05 13.24
C LYS A 54 -8.65 16.91 12.09
N TYR A 55 -8.42 16.00 11.16
CA TYR A 55 -9.29 15.75 10.01
C TYR A 55 -10.45 14.78 10.31
N GLN A 56 -10.62 14.34 11.56
CA GLN A 56 -11.89 13.74 11.98
C GLN A 56 -13.07 14.72 11.84
N ASP A 57 -12.81 16.03 11.89
CA ASP A 57 -13.73 17.05 11.38
C ASP A 57 -13.38 17.36 9.91
N TYR A 58 -14.18 16.84 8.98
CA TYR A 58 -13.97 17.06 7.54
C TYR A 58 -13.95 18.54 7.13
N LYS A 59 -14.54 19.45 7.92
CA LYS A 59 -14.49 20.89 7.66
C LYS A 59 -13.06 21.43 7.81
N VAL A 60 -12.27 20.83 8.69
CA VAL A 60 -10.83 21.15 8.81
C VAL A 60 -10.10 20.70 7.55
N ALA A 61 -10.43 19.51 7.02
CA ALA A 61 -9.87 19.03 5.76
C ALA A 61 -10.18 19.98 4.60
N VAL A 62 -11.44 20.42 4.48
CA VAL A 62 -11.85 21.38 3.44
C VAL A 62 -11.10 22.71 3.55
N ARG A 63 -10.91 23.25 4.76
CA ARG A 63 -10.08 24.46 4.99
C ARG A 63 -8.64 24.27 4.57
N ASP A 64 -8.11 23.07 4.76
CA ASP A 64 -6.74 22.68 4.39
C ASP A 64 -6.67 22.19 2.93
N LEU A 65 -7.68 22.52 2.10
CA LEU A 65 -7.78 22.27 0.65
C LEU A 65 -7.93 20.79 0.24
N TYR A 66 -8.39 19.92 1.14
CA TYR A 66 -8.88 18.59 0.76
C TYR A 66 -10.33 18.71 0.30
N LEU A 67 -10.57 18.56 -1.00
CA LEU A 67 -11.89 18.74 -1.60
C LEU A 67 -12.53 17.39 -1.94
N SER A 68 -13.80 17.25 -1.58
CA SER A 68 -14.56 16.01 -1.82
C SER A 68 -14.74 15.71 -3.30
N THR A 69 -14.55 14.44 -3.69
CA THR A 69 -15.00 13.90 -4.99
C THR A 69 -16.47 13.54 -5.00
N VAL A 70 -17.17 13.74 -3.88
CA VAL A 70 -18.60 13.48 -3.67
C VAL A 70 -18.95 11.99 -3.57
N GLY A 71 -18.44 11.11 -4.46
CA GLY A 71 -18.82 9.71 -4.54
C GLY A 71 -18.29 8.86 -3.40
N CYS A 72 -19.12 7.99 -2.82
CA CYS A 72 -18.67 6.89 -1.96
C CYS A 72 -18.45 5.65 -2.83
N ILE A 73 -17.19 5.29 -3.03
CA ILE A 73 -16.78 4.24 -3.96
C ILE A 73 -16.79 2.88 -3.27
N HIS A 74 -17.36 1.87 -3.93
CA HIS A 74 -17.26 0.48 -3.50
C HIS A 74 -17.17 -0.47 -4.70
N TYR A 75 -16.61 -1.66 -4.45
CA TYR A 75 -16.38 -2.71 -5.46
C TYR A 75 -17.10 -3.99 -5.11
N SER A 76 -17.58 -4.70 -6.15
CA SER A 76 -18.23 -6.01 -6.01
C SER A 76 -17.24 -7.16 -5.76
N GLY A 77 -15.96 -6.97 -6.04
CA GLY A 77 -14.95 -8.02 -6.11
C GLY A 77 -14.87 -8.70 -7.47
N GLU A 78 -15.51 -8.13 -8.50
CA GLU A 78 -15.43 -8.62 -9.88
C GLU A 78 -13.98 -8.58 -10.38
N LYS A 79 -13.58 -9.61 -11.14
CA LYS A 79 -12.26 -9.69 -11.78
C LYS A 79 -12.42 -9.56 -13.28
N ILE A 80 -11.70 -8.63 -13.88
CA ILE A 80 -11.70 -8.38 -15.33
C ILE A 80 -10.25 -8.51 -15.82
N ALA A 81 -10.03 -9.30 -16.87
CA ALA A 81 -8.70 -9.49 -17.44
C ALA A 81 -8.10 -8.13 -17.90
N GLY A 82 -6.85 -7.87 -17.54
CA GLY A 82 -6.15 -6.62 -17.85
C GLY A 82 -6.56 -5.41 -16.99
N HIS A 83 -7.31 -5.64 -15.92
CA HIS A 83 -7.74 -4.62 -14.97
C HIS A 83 -7.14 -4.86 -13.58
N MET A 84 -7.15 -3.84 -12.75
CA MET A 84 -6.76 -3.93 -11.34
C MET A 84 -7.69 -4.88 -10.59
N GLU A 85 -7.19 -5.57 -9.60
CA GLU A 85 -8.01 -6.43 -8.75
C GLU A 85 -8.37 -5.72 -7.45
N TYR A 86 -9.67 -5.50 -7.25
CA TYR A 86 -10.20 -4.95 -6.00
C TYR A 86 -11.02 -6.02 -5.29
N ALA A 87 -10.69 -6.31 -4.05
CA ALA A 87 -11.52 -7.17 -3.22
C ALA A 87 -12.89 -6.51 -2.96
N LYS A 88 -13.93 -7.32 -2.73
CA LYS A 88 -15.25 -6.79 -2.34
C LYS A 88 -15.14 -5.93 -1.08
N GLY A 89 -15.61 -4.69 -1.16
CA GLY A 89 -15.55 -3.72 -0.07
C GLY A 89 -15.63 -2.29 -0.60
N ALA A 90 -15.56 -1.33 0.29
CA ALA A 90 -15.60 0.08 -0.10
C ALA A 90 -14.24 0.75 0.13
N MET A 91 -13.94 1.74 -0.69
CA MET A 91 -12.91 2.73 -0.43
C MET A 91 -13.47 3.86 0.44
N GLY A 92 -14.67 4.35 0.14
CA GLY A 92 -15.29 5.48 0.81
C GLY A 92 -15.34 6.74 -0.05
N VAL A 93 -15.49 7.89 0.59
CA VAL A 93 -15.52 9.22 -0.05
C VAL A 93 -14.13 9.83 0.00
N HIS A 94 -13.53 10.12 -1.15
CA HIS A 94 -12.20 10.71 -1.26
C HIS A 94 -12.27 12.23 -1.16
N PHE A 95 -11.37 12.80 -0.39
CA PHE A 95 -11.09 14.22 -0.28
C PHE A 95 -9.69 14.48 -0.77
N VAL A 96 -9.53 15.08 -1.92
CA VAL A 96 -8.25 15.22 -2.64
C VAL A 96 -7.67 16.61 -2.46
N ASN A 97 -6.39 16.70 -2.12
CA ASN A 97 -5.63 17.95 -2.08
C ASN A 97 -4.64 18.03 -3.25
N LEU A 98 -5.02 18.75 -4.29
CA LEU A 98 -4.22 18.93 -5.50
C LEU A 98 -3.02 19.89 -5.31
N THR A 99 -2.88 20.52 -4.14
CA THR A 99 -1.72 21.38 -3.83
C THR A 99 -0.53 20.58 -3.29
N VAL A 100 -0.76 19.36 -2.79
CA VAL A 100 0.30 18.43 -2.40
C VAL A 100 0.86 17.78 -3.65
N LYS A 101 2.08 18.16 -4.03
CA LYS A 101 2.77 17.73 -5.26
C LYS A 101 4.15 17.17 -4.96
N GLY A 102 4.71 16.47 -5.93
CA GLY A 102 6.06 15.90 -5.87
C GLY A 102 6.07 14.43 -5.45
N PRO A 103 7.24 13.90 -5.05
CA PRO A 103 7.35 12.53 -4.58
C PRO A 103 6.46 12.29 -3.36
N PRO A 104 5.94 11.06 -3.17
CA PRO A 104 5.08 10.77 -2.03
C PRO A 104 5.85 10.95 -0.70
N ASP A 105 5.32 11.82 0.16
CA ASP A 105 5.84 12.07 1.52
C ASP A 105 5.03 11.23 2.51
N PRO A 106 5.66 10.35 3.32
CA PRO A 106 4.95 9.51 4.27
C PRO A 106 4.10 10.29 5.29
N MET A 107 4.41 11.57 5.51
CA MET A 107 3.67 12.43 6.45
C MET A 107 2.63 13.33 5.79
N LYS A 108 2.50 13.29 4.45
CA LYS A 108 1.60 14.19 3.70
C LYS A 108 0.82 13.42 2.62
N PRO A 109 -0.15 12.58 3.01
CA PRO A 109 -1.07 12.00 2.04
C PRO A 109 -1.83 13.12 1.32
N ASN A 110 -2.01 12.99 0.01
CA ASN A 110 -2.79 13.95 -0.76
C ASN A 110 -4.27 13.59 -0.87
N VAL A 111 -4.69 12.47 -0.29
CA VAL A 111 -6.09 12.05 -0.20
C VAL A 111 -6.44 11.63 1.22
N LEU A 112 -7.58 12.10 1.71
CA LEU A 112 -8.23 11.63 2.94
C LEU A 112 -9.49 10.86 2.55
N ILE A 113 -9.75 9.73 3.21
CA ILE A 113 -10.87 8.85 2.88
C ILE A 113 -11.84 8.80 4.04
N TYR A 114 -13.10 9.12 3.75
CA TYR A 114 -14.18 9.16 4.72
C TYR A 114 -15.23 8.09 4.47
N GLU A 115 -15.71 7.49 5.56
CA GLU A 115 -16.88 6.64 5.56
C GLU A 115 -18.12 7.48 5.92
N PRO A 116 -19.20 7.43 5.14
CA PRO A 116 -20.46 8.03 5.54
C PRO A 116 -21.11 7.19 6.65
N VAL A 117 -21.44 7.86 7.78
CA VAL A 117 -22.12 7.24 8.91
C VAL A 117 -23.33 8.11 9.28
N GLY A 118 -24.48 7.74 8.78
CA GLY A 118 -25.69 8.60 8.82
C GLY A 118 -25.43 9.92 8.09
N LYS A 119 -25.61 11.04 8.77
CA LYS A 119 -25.35 12.39 8.21
C LYS A 119 -23.90 12.89 8.44
N LYS A 120 -23.01 12.04 8.93
CA LYS A 120 -21.63 12.42 9.24
C LYS A 120 -20.65 11.69 8.33
N LEU A 121 -19.49 12.30 8.13
CA LEU A 121 -18.33 11.70 7.48
C LEU A 121 -17.29 11.41 8.57
N LYS A 122 -16.82 10.16 8.63
CA LYS A 122 -15.80 9.70 9.57
C LYS A 122 -14.52 9.37 8.81
N LEU A 123 -13.42 10.01 9.17
CA LEU A 123 -12.11 9.66 8.58
C LEU A 123 -11.76 8.20 8.91
N VAL A 124 -11.45 7.40 7.90
CA VAL A 124 -11.14 5.97 8.05
C VAL A 124 -9.78 5.59 7.49
N ALA A 125 -9.36 6.26 6.41
CA ALA A 125 -8.10 5.96 5.73
C ALA A 125 -7.52 7.23 5.10
N VAL A 126 -6.31 7.07 4.56
CA VAL A 126 -5.65 8.03 3.69
C VAL A 126 -5.11 7.34 2.46
N GLU A 127 -4.75 8.14 1.45
CA GLU A 127 -4.16 7.63 0.22
C GLU A 127 -3.09 8.61 -0.28
N TRP A 128 -2.06 8.04 -0.90
CA TRP A 128 -1.11 8.76 -1.74
C TRP A 128 -1.41 8.40 -3.18
N LEU A 129 -1.93 9.37 -3.92
CA LEU A 129 -2.22 9.26 -5.34
C LEU A 129 -1.13 9.99 -6.12
N VAL A 130 -0.38 9.27 -6.95
CA VAL A 130 0.81 9.76 -7.66
C VAL A 130 0.61 9.64 -9.16
N PRO A 131 0.51 10.77 -9.90
CA PRO A 131 0.41 10.75 -11.35
C PRO A 131 1.62 10.09 -11.99
N VAL A 132 1.40 9.32 -13.05
CA VAL A 132 2.50 8.85 -13.91
C VAL A 132 3.01 10.00 -14.74
N THR A 133 4.30 10.31 -14.58
CA THR A 133 5.03 11.32 -15.34
C THR A 133 6.33 10.72 -15.87
N PRO A 134 7.08 11.41 -16.74
CA PRO A 134 8.41 10.94 -17.15
C PRO A 134 9.35 10.66 -15.98
N GLU A 135 9.15 11.34 -14.83
CA GLU A 135 9.95 11.17 -13.62
C GLU A 135 9.45 10.02 -12.71
N THR A 136 8.16 9.62 -12.83
CA THR A 136 7.52 8.58 -11.99
C THR A 136 7.20 7.31 -12.78
N LYS A 137 8.14 6.85 -13.65
CA LYS A 137 7.94 5.66 -14.50
C LYS A 137 7.80 4.35 -13.71
N GLN A 138 8.34 4.30 -12.51
CA GLN A 138 8.28 3.13 -11.64
C GLN A 138 7.36 3.41 -10.46
N ALA A 139 6.63 2.38 -10.02
CA ALA A 139 5.78 2.48 -8.85
C ALA A 139 6.59 2.91 -7.62
N PRO A 140 6.18 3.98 -6.93
CA PRO A 140 6.82 4.41 -5.69
C PRO A 140 6.66 3.37 -4.58
N THR A 141 7.41 3.56 -3.48
CA THR A 141 7.26 2.75 -2.26
C THR A 141 7.17 3.66 -1.04
N LEU A 142 6.25 3.34 -0.11
CA LEU A 142 6.19 3.91 1.24
C LEU A 142 5.95 2.80 2.26
N PHE A 143 6.52 2.91 3.45
CA PHE A 143 6.34 1.93 4.54
C PHE A 143 6.65 0.48 4.10
N GLY A 144 7.58 0.30 3.16
CA GLY A 144 7.89 -1.01 2.57
C GLY A 144 6.81 -1.56 1.63
N GLN A 145 5.79 -0.76 1.27
CA GLN A 145 4.72 -1.12 0.35
C GLN A 145 4.95 -0.48 -1.02
N THR A 146 4.85 -1.27 -2.07
CA THR A 146 4.82 -0.76 -3.44
C THR A 146 3.41 -0.27 -3.78
N PHE A 147 3.32 0.90 -4.40
CA PHE A 147 2.04 1.45 -4.86
C PHE A 147 1.39 0.54 -5.91
N MET A 148 0.06 0.51 -5.92
CA MET A 148 -0.73 -0.17 -6.96
C MET A 148 -0.71 0.64 -8.26
N GLY A 149 -0.87 -0.02 -9.39
CA GLY A 149 -0.86 0.61 -10.71
C GLY A 149 0.38 0.27 -11.55
N PRO A 150 0.65 1.02 -12.66
CA PRO A 150 -0.12 2.18 -13.10
C PRO A 150 -1.51 1.79 -13.60
N MET A 151 -2.48 2.63 -13.33
CA MET A 151 -3.88 2.43 -13.72
C MET A 151 -4.50 3.70 -14.30
N GLU A 152 -5.56 3.53 -15.11
CA GLU A 152 -6.37 4.65 -15.60
C GLU A 152 -7.14 5.34 -14.46
N GLY A 153 -7.63 6.55 -14.68
CA GLY A 153 -8.48 7.27 -13.73
C GLY A 153 -9.83 6.59 -13.49
N HIS A 154 -10.47 6.95 -12.39
CA HIS A 154 -11.73 6.40 -11.91
C HIS A 154 -12.91 7.25 -12.37
N GLU A 155 -13.47 6.99 -13.56
CA GLU A 155 -14.67 7.70 -14.04
C GLU A 155 -15.91 7.36 -13.21
N PRO A 156 -16.80 8.32 -13.00
CA PRO A 156 -16.80 9.70 -13.53
C PRO A 156 -16.02 10.69 -12.65
N LEU A 157 -15.37 10.26 -11.57
CA LEU A 157 -14.75 11.18 -10.60
C LEU A 157 -13.39 11.68 -11.06
N ILE A 158 -12.63 10.84 -11.74
CA ILE A 158 -11.29 11.14 -12.27
C ILE A 158 -11.24 10.68 -13.73
N PRO A 159 -10.85 11.55 -14.68
CA PRO A 159 -10.77 11.20 -16.11
C PRO A 159 -9.85 10.00 -16.36
N LYS A 160 -10.18 9.14 -17.32
CA LYS A 160 -9.38 7.94 -17.68
C LYS A 160 -7.94 8.25 -18.04
N GLU A 161 -7.71 9.40 -18.64
CA GLU A 161 -6.38 9.87 -19.06
C GLU A 161 -5.45 10.17 -17.88
N PHE A 162 -6.02 10.29 -16.68
CA PHE A 162 -5.24 10.47 -15.46
C PHE A 162 -4.65 9.14 -15.00
N VAL A 163 -3.54 8.75 -15.63
CA VAL A 163 -2.82 7.54 -15.25
C VAL A 163 -2.03 7.77 -13.97
N HIS A 164 -2.18 6.87 -13.00
CA HIS A 164 -1.61 7.05 -11.67
C HIS A 164 -1.22 5.74 -10.99
N TYR A 165 -0.45 5.91 -9.91
CA TYR A 165 -0.24 4.92 -8.85
C TYR A 165 -0.95 5.37 -7.59
N ASP A 166 -1.42 4.44 -6.76
CA ASP A 166 -1.97 4.72 -5.45
C ASP A 166 -1.46 3.80 -4.34
N LEU A 167 -1.52 4.29 -3.10
CA LEU A 167 -1.31 3.49 -1.89
C LEU A 167 -2.30 3.95 -0.82
N HIS A 168 -3.19 3.08 -0.41
CA HIS A 168 -4.11 3.29 0.70
C HIS A 168 -3.46 2.94 2.04
N ALA A 169 -3.87 3.63 3.13
CA ALA A 169 -3.53 3.24 4.49
C ALA A 169 -4.73 3.43 5.43
N TRP A 170 -5.26 2.32 5.97
CA TRP A 170 -6.40 2.29 6.89
C TRP A 170 -5.95 2.61 8.32
N LEU A 171 -5.85 3.90 8.64
CA LEU A 171 -5.29 4.38 9.90
C LEU A 171 -6.32 4.43 11.03
N PHE A 172 -7.62 4.64 10.73
CA PHE A 172 -8.67 4.93 11.71
C PHE A 172 -9.80 3.90 11.71
N LYS A 173 -9.73 2.91 10.84
CA LYS A 173 -10.65 1.77 10.80
C LYS A 173 -9.88 0.50 10.46
N ASP A 174 -10.01 -0.52 11.32
CA ASP A 174 -9.40 -1.81 11.07
C ASP A 174 -9.88 -2.42 9.75
N ASN A 175 -8.94 -2.96 8.97
CA ASN A 175 -9.21 -3.61 7.69
C ASN A 175 -8.77 -5.09 7.75
N PRO A 176 -9.70 -6.05 7.66
CA PRO A 176 -9.35 -7.47 7.70
C PRO A 176 -8.52 -7.93 6.49
N LEU A 177 -8.50 -7.15 5.40
CA LEU A 177 -7.67 -7.41 4.23
C LEU A 177 -6.23 -6.87 4.38
N GLY A 178 -5.94 -6.17 5.47
CA GLY A 178 -4.66 -5.54 5.75
C GLY A 178 -4.71 -4.01 5.69
N MET A 179 -3.76 -3.38 6.40
CA MET A 179 -3.70 -1.91 6.53
C MET A 179 -3.58 -1.20 5.17
N PHE A 180 -2.91 -1.81 4.20
CA PHE A 180 -2.61 -1.20 2.90
C PHE A 180 -3.46 -1.76 1.75
N ALA A 181 -4.52 -2.53 2.03
CA ALA A 181 -5.43 -2.99 1.00
C ALA A 181 -6.26 -1.82 0.44
N ALA A 182 -6.54 -1.82 -0.86
CA ALA A 182 -7.27 -0.74 -1.53
C ALA A 182 -8.71 -0.60 -1.01
N THR A 183 -9.38 -1.71 -0.70
CA THR A 183 -10.77 -1.73 -0.21
C THR A 183 -10.86 -2.25 1.22
N ASN A 184 -11.92 -1.89 1.92
CA ASN A 184 -12.21 -2.40 3.26
C ASN A 184 -13.66 -2.92 3.32
N PRO A 185 -13.88 -4.24 3.58
CA PRO A 185 -15.23 -4.80 3.67
C PRO A 185 -16.01 -4.32 4.89
N LYS A 186 -15.38 -3.66 5.85
CA LYS A 186 -16.04 -3.04 7.00
C LYS A 186 -16.49 -1.59 6.74
N VAL A 187 -16.13 -0.99 5.60
CA VAL A 187 -16.60 0.34 5.18
C VAL A 187 -17.87 0.18 4.37
N ASN A 188 -18.82 1.08 4.58
CA ASN A 188 -20.15 0.98 4.00
C ASN A 188 -20.56 2.30 3.34
N CYS A 189 -20.94 2.23 2.06
CA CYS A 189 -21.50 3.37 1.29
C CYS A 189 -23.02 3.36 1.24
N LYS A 190 -23.69 2.29 1.72
CA LYS A 190 -25.13 2.10 1.59
C LYS A 190 -25.93 3.24 2.22
N GLY A 191 -26.83 3.80 1.43
CA GLY A 191 -27.69 4.90 1.85
C GLY A 191 -27.01 6.27 1.83
N TYR A 192 -25.82 6.37 1.24
CA TYR A 192 -25.21 7.65 0.89
C TYR A 192 -25.74 8.12 -0.48
N ASP A 193 -26.07 9.42 -0.61
CA ASP A 193 -26.74 9.95 -1.80
C ASP A 193 -25.96 9.73 -3.11
N PHE A 194 -24.66 9.64 -3.02
CA PHE A 194 -23.74 9.40 -4.14
C PHE A 194 -22.98 8.10 -3.97
N GLU A 195 -23.70 7.00 -3.75
CA GLU A 195 -23.11 5.66 -3.71
C GLU A 195 -22.73 5.22 -5.14
N LEU A 196 -21.46 4.84 -5.35
CA LEU A 196 -20.91 4.42 -6.63
C LEU A 196 -20.36 3.01 -6.55
N LEU A 197 -21.04 2.05 -7.22
CA LEU A 197 -20.46 0.74 -7.50
C LEU A 197 -19.55 0.88 -8.72
N GLU A 198 -18.24 0.83 -8.47
CA GLU A 198 -17.24 1.00 -9.51
C GLU A 198 -16.82 -0.33 -10.11
N LYS A 199 -16.43 -0.31 -11.40
CA LYS A 199 -15.75 -1.43 -12.06
C LYS A 199 -14.23 -1.31 -11.87
N PRO A 200 -13.50 -2.43 -11.85
CA PRO A 200 -12.05 -2.38 -11.84
C PRO A 200 -11.48 -1.52 -12.98
N THR A 201 -10.54 -0.65 -12.66
CA THR A 201 -9.84 0.19 -13.62
C THR A 201 -8.84 -0.62 -14.43
N ARG A 202 -8.57 -0.20 -15.67
CA ARG A 202 -7.61 -0.87 -16.53
C ARG A 202 -6.17 -0.65 -16.01
N MET A 203 -5.39 -1.75 -15.99
CA MET A 203 -3.95 -1.64 -15.82
C MET A 203 -3.31 -1.01 -17.06
N MET A 204 -2.48 0.00 -16.84
CA MET A 204 -1.72 0.66 -17.89
C MET A 204 -0.31 0.08 -17.91
N HIS A 205 0.14 -0.38 -19.08
CA HIS A 205 1.53 -0.82 -19.22
C HIS A 205 2.41 0.42 -19.33
N GLY A 206 3.43 0.54 -18.49
CA GLY A 206 4.42 1.61 -18.60
C GLY A 206 5.13 1.52 -19.97
N HIS A 207 5.11 2.59 -20.71
CA HIS A 207 5.85 2.75 -21.98
C HIS A 207 7.29 3.17 -21.70
#